data_d9623687c670ebc76deaed2748ce59ea
#
_entry.id   d9623687c670ebc76deaed2748ce59ea
#
_cell.length_a   1.000
_cell.length_b   1.000
_cell.length_c   1.000
_cell.angle_alpha   90.00
_cell.angle_beta   90.00
_cell.angle_gamma   90.00
#
_symmetry.space_group_name_H-M   'P 1'
#
loop_
_entity.id
_entity.type
_entity.pdbx_description
1 polymer ?
#
loop_
_entity_poly.entity_id
_entity_poly.type
_entity_poly.pdbx_seq_one_letter_code
_entity_poly.pdbx_strand_id
1 'polypeptide(L)'
;MGKFNPFKAAKKIVDKAIDIVTDIVDVAFDLVEDIIGWLNPIPDIPDFSDNIADQNAKGVLVNKLSANSHIPVVYGTRKVGGNVVFLETSGTDNEFLYMAIILSEGEIEDITKIFVNDNEVTFDGDIADNTQRSVASSDANYFKAPDDDSSAESLITIEPHYGTDSQSASSLLSGLSSWTSNHRLRGLAYIALKFKWNGDAFGSLPTVNAIVKGRKVYNPNLDGTVTGGSGSHRK
;
A
#
# COMPACT_ATOMS: atom_id res chain seq x y z
N MET A 1 31.15 0.96 -9.41
CA MET A 1 30.41 0.25 -8.35
C MET A 1 28.94 0.49 -8.62
N GLY A 2 28.17 -0.52 -9.05
CA GLY A 2 26.74 -0.35 -9.33
C GLY A 2 25.99 -0.01 -8.05
N LYS A 3 25.16 1.03 -8.07
CA LYS A 3 24.29 1.39 -6.95
C LYS A 3 23.33 0.23 -6.65
N PHE A 4 23.25 -0.19 -5.40
CA PHE A 4 22.30 -1.21 -4.95
C PHE A 4 20.87 -0.71 -5.19
N ASN A 5 20.08 -1.44 -6.00
CA ASN A 5 18.68 -1.15 -6.23
C ASN A 5 17.81 -2.11 -5.37
N PRO A 6 17.18 -1.61 -4.29
CA PRO A 6 16.37 -2.45 -3.40
C PRO A 6 15.11 -3.00 -4.09
N PHE A 7 14.61 -2.39 -5.15
CA PHE A 7 13.48 -2.92 -5.92
C PHE A 7 13.88 -4.20 -6.67
N LYS A 8 15.13 -4.29 -7.14
CA LYS A 8 15.68 -5.51 -7.75
C LYS A 8 15.83 -6.65 -6.73
N ALA A 9 16.13 -6.31 -5.47
CA ALA A 9 16.15 -7.28 -4.37
C ALA A 9 14.73 -7.76 -4.03
N ALA A 10 13.76 -6.85 -3.97
CA ALA A 10 12.36 -7.18 -3.73
C ALA A 10 11.78 -8.12 -4.81
N LYS A 11 12.09 -7.92 -6.09
CA LYS A 11 11.67 -8.83 -7.15
C LYS A 11 12.18 -10.26 -6.94
N LYS A 12 13.47 -10.43 -6.62
CA LYS A 12 14.04 -11.77 -6.34
C LYS A 12 13.31 -12.49 -5.21
N ILE A 13 12.81 -11.74 -4.23
CA ILE A 13 12.04 -12.28 -3.10
C ILE A 13 10.68 -12.76 -3.56
N VAL A 14 10.01 -11.96 -4.38
CA VAL A 14 8.67 -12.25 -4.91
C VAL A 14 8.73 -13.43 -5.90
N ASP A 15 9.67 -13.42 -6.83
CA ASP A 15 9.84 -14.53 -7.80
C ASP A 15 10.09 -15.85 -7.07
N LYS A 16 10.95 -15.84 -6.01
CA LYS A 16 11.13 -17.01 -5.16
C LYS A 16 9.89 -17.40 -4.34
N ALA A 17 9.13 -16.42 -3.87
CA ALA A 17 7.91 -16.71 -3.12
C ALA A 17 6.82 -17.31 -4.01
N ILE A 18 6.74 -16.90 -5.27
CA ILE A 18 5.81 -17.47 -6.26
C ILE A 18 6.18 -18.91 -6.61
N ASP A 19 7.47 -19.19 -6.82
CA ASP A 19 7.95 -20.56 -7.07
C ASP A 19 7.74 -21.51 -5.87
N ILE A 20 7.74 -20.95 -4.65
CA ILE A 20 7.57 -21.72 -3.39
C ILE A 20 6.11 -21.94 -3.03
N VAL A 21 5.18 -21.08 -3.45
CA VAL A 21 3.73 -21.28 -3.23
C VAL A 21 3.18 -22.51 -3.95
N THR A 22 3.90 -22.99 -4.97
CA THR A 22 3.58 -24.28 -5.64
C THR A 22 4.12 -25.51 -4.90
N ASP A 23 5.09 -25.32 -3.97
CA ASP A 23 5.70 -26.46 -3.27
C ASP A 23 6.06 -26.09 -1.81
N ILE A 24 5.13 -26.11 -0.85
CA ILE A 24 5.41 -26.26 0.59
C ILE A 24 5.34 -24.99 1.48
N VAL A 25 4.37 -25.04 2.38
CA VAL A 25 4.07 -24.07 3.45
C VAL A 25 5.18 -23.96 4.54
N ASP A 26 6.07 -24.94 4.69
CA ASP A 26 7.03 -24.98 5.78
C ASP A 26 8.38 -24.27 5.51
N VAL A 27 8.71 -24.01 4.24
CA VAL A 27 9.99 -23.36 3.87
C VAL A 27 9.91 -21.83 3.90
N ALA A 28 8.70 -21.28 3.94
CA ALA A 28 8.50 -19.83 3.86
C ALA A 28 8.96 -19.08 5.13
N PHE A 29 8.92 -19.73 6.31
CA PHE A 29 9.32 -19.10 7.58
C PHE A 29 10.85 -18.95 7.67
N ASP A 30 11.61 -19.98 7.34
CA ASP A 30 13.07 -19.96 7.43
C ASP A 30 13.68 -18.96 6.42
N LEU A 31 13.04 -18.77 5.26
CA LEU A 31 13.53 -17.86 4.22
C LEU A 31 13.31 -16.37 4.59
N VAL A 32 12.25 -16.08 5.35
CA VAL A 32 11.95 -14.73 5.83
C VAL A 32 12.94 -14.29 6.91
N GLU A 33 13.32 -15.19 7.82
CA GLU A 33 14.34 -14.91 8.84
C GLU A 33 15.73 -14.68 8.25
N ASP A 34 16.13 -15.47 7.25
CA ASP A 34 17.42 -15.31 6.56
C ASP A 34 17.52 -13.99 5.77
N ILE A 35 16.41 -13.56 5.16
CA ILE A 35 16.38 -12.31 4.38
C ILE A 35 16.36 -11.08 5.29
N ILE A 36 15.64 -11.13 6.40
CA ILE A 36 15.62 -10.05 7.41
C ILE A 36 17.01 -9.94 8.07
N GLY A 37 17.65 -11.05 8.38
CA GLY A 37 19.01 -11.06 8.93
C GLY A 37 20.09 -10.50 8.00
N TRP A 38 19.87 -10.57 6.68
CA TRP A 38 20.83 -10.06 5.69
C TRP A 38 20.65 -8.57 5.37
N LEU A 39 19.40 -8.03 5.52
CA LEU A 39 19.06 -6.65 5.16
C LEU A 39 19.42 -5.61 6.22
N ASN A 40 19.63 -6.00 7.49
CA ASN A 40 20.08 -5.08 8.53
C ASN A 40 20.49 -5.87 9.79
N PRO A 41 21.60 -5.55 10.49
CA PRO A 41 21.72 -5.94 11.87
C PRO A 41 20.63 -5.17 12.64
N ILE A 42 19.52 -5.86 12.93
CA ILE A 42 18.42 -5.30 13.72
C ILE A 42 19.00 -4.96 15.09
N PRO A 43 19.01 -3.67 15.52
CA PRO A 43 19.26 -3.38 16.91
C PRO A 43 18.18 -4.11 17.73
N ASP A 44 18.57 -4.65 18.88
CA ASP A 44 17.72 -5.43 19.80
C ASP A 44 16.27 -4.98 19.74
N ILE A 45 15.37 -5.88 19.29
CA ILE A 45 13.93 -5.59 19.28
C ILE A 45 13.52 -5.43 20.73
N PRO A 46 13.05 -4.25 21.15
CA PRO A 46 12.52 -4.09 22.50
C PRO A 46 11.38 -5.10 22.70
N ASP A 47 11.36 -5.75 23.85
CA ASP A 47 10.30 -6.66 24.24
C ASP A 47 8.92 -5.97 24.17
N PHE A 48 8.13 -6.33 23.18
CA PHE A 48 6.82 -5.73 22.89
C PHE A 48 5.68 -6.34 23.72
N SER A 49 5.97 -7.24 24.67
CA SER A 49 4.94 -7.95 25.43
C SER A 49 4.05 -7.02 26.28
N ASP A 50 4.55 -5.85 26.69
CA ASP A 50 3.82 -4.91 27.55
C ASP A 50 3.03 -3.83 26.80
N ASN A 51 3.15 -3.73 25.45
CA ASN A 51 2.53 -2.66 24.66
C ASN A 51 1.43 -3.10 23.67
N ILE A 52 0.97 -4.35 23.71
CA ILE A 52 -0.05 -4.86 22.77
C ILE A 52 -1.40 -4.11 22.93
N ALA A 53 -1.73 -3.68 24.15
CA ALA A 53 -2.96 -2.92 24.41
C ALA A 53 -2.91 -1.49 23.83
N ASP A 54 -1.74 -0.86 23.84
CA ASP A 54 -1.53 0.51 23.32
C ASP A 54 -1.42 0.53 21.78
N GLN A 55 -0.92 -0.55 21.15
CA GLN A 55 -0.85 -0.69 19.71
C GLN A 55 -2.23 -0.90 19.07
N ASN A 56 -3.16 -1.56 19.76
CA ASN A 56 -4.55 -1.69 19.32
C ASN A 56 -5.29 -0.34 19.31
N ALA A 57 -4.86 0.63 20.13
CA ALA A 57 -5.42 1.96 20.17
C ALA A 57 -4.86 2.89 19.06
N LYS A 58 -3.66 2.62 18.55
CA LYS A 58 -2.97 3.44 17.52
C LYS A 58 -3.22 3.01 16.08
N GLY A 59 -3.94 1.91 15.86
CA GLY A 59 -4.19 1.36 14.53
C GLY A 59 -3.01 0.51 14.00
N VAL A 60 -3.25 -0.23 12.93
CA VAL A 60 -2.22 -1.06 12.27
C VAL A 60 -1.34 -0.16 11.39
N LEU A 61 -0.16 0.19 11.87
CA LEU A 61 0.76 1.12 11.20
C LEU A 61 1.85 0.42 10.36
N VAL A 62 1.83 -0.90 10.28
CA VAL A 62 2.83 -1.69 9.54
C VAL A 62 2.17 -2.37 8.36
N ASN A 63 2.81 -2.32 7.19
CA ASN A 63 2.38 -3.12 6.05
C ASN A 63 2.69 -4.60 6.32
N LYS A 64 1.67 -5.43 6.22
CA LYS A 64 1.82 -6.88 6.42
C LYS A 64 2.00 -7.57 5.07
N LEU A 65 3.14 -8.23 4.87
CA LEU A 65 3.37 -9.16 3.78
C LEU A 65 3.08 -10.57 4.29
N SER A 66 1.81 -11.00 4.19
CA SER A 66 1.43 -12.35 4.64
C SER A 66 0.16 -12.79 3.93
N ALA A 67 0.20 -13.99 3.35
CA ALA A 67 -0.97 -14.61 2.71
C ALA A 67 -2.12 -14.91 3.69
N ASN A 68 -1.82 -15.01 5.00
CA ASN A 68 -2.78 -15.37 6.04
C ASN A 68 -3.16 -14.19 6.96
N SER A 69 -2.81 -12.96 6.59
CA SER A 69 -3.20 -11.78 7.36
C SER A 69 -4.70 -11.52 7.26
N HIS A 70 -5.34 -11.30 8.39
CA HIS A 70 -6.73 -10.86 8.42
C HIS A 70 -6.84 -9.47 7.82
N ILE A 71 -7.84 -9.27 6.96
CA ILE A 71 -8.16 -7.96 6.43
C ILE A 71 -8.87 -7.16 7.53
N PRO A 72 -8.39 -5.95 7.88
CA PRO A 72 -9.02 -5.14 8.91
C PRO A 72 -10.37 -4.60 8.43
N VAL A 73 -11.30 -4.41 9.34
CA VAL A 73 -12.51 -3.60 9.14
C VAL A 73 -12.31 -2.29 9.89
N VAL A 74 -12.31 -1.18 9.17
CA VAL A 74 -12.07 0.15 9.73
C VAL A 74 -13.40 0.87 9.96
N TYR A 75 -13.62 1.36 11.18
CA TYR A 75 -14.75 2.23 11.53
C TYR A 75 -14.25 3.60 12.02
N GLY A 76 -14.95 4.65 11.62
CA GLY A 76 -14.53 6.03 11.89
C GLY A 76 -13.22 6.38 11.19
N THR A 77 -12.49 7.37 11.68
CA THR A 77 -11.23 7.82 11.06
C THR A 77 -10.04 7.17 11.75
N ARG A 78 -9.19 6.45 10.99
CA ARG A 78 -8.01 5.74 11.51
C ARG A 78 -6.82 5.85 10.56
N LYS A 79 -5.60 5.87 11.11
CA LYS A 79 -4.36 5.63 10.35
C LYS A 79 -4.14 4.11 10.28
N VAL A 80 -3.98 3.56 9.07
CA VAL A 80 -3.81 2.12 8.82
C VAL A 80 -2.66 1.87 7.86
N GLY A 81 -1.91 0.79 8.07
CA GLY A 81 -0.82 0.35 7.19
C GLY A 81 -1.28 -0.67 6.15
N GLY A 82 -2.32 -1.46 6.44
CA GLY A 82 -2.90 -2.42 5.50
C GLY A 82 -2.05 -3.65 5.17
N ASN A 83 -2.62 -4.52 4.34
CA ASN A 83 -2.00 -5.76 3.89
C ASN A 83 -1.55 -5.61 2.43
N VAL A 84 -0.27 -5.88 2.15
CA VAL A 84 0.26 -5.95 0.78
C VAL A 84 -0.21 -7.26 0.15
N VAL A 85 -0.99 -7.16 -0.92
CA VAL A 85 -1.53 -8.31 -1.66
C VAL A 85 -0.96 -8.47 -3.05
N PHE A 86 -0.24 -7.46 -3.51
CA PHE A 86 0.44 -7.48 -4.80
C PHE A 86 1.74 -6.68 -4.70
N LEU A 87 2.79 -7.23 -5.28
CA LEU A 87 4.09 -6.60 -5.40
C LEU A 87 4.77 -7.11 -6.68
N GLU A 88 5.09 -6.20 -7.59
CA GLU A 88 5.81 -6.51 -8.83
C GLU A 88 6.75 -5.37 -9.21
N THR A 89 7.84 -5.68 -9.87
CA THR A 89 8.76 -4.67 -10.40
C THR A 89 8.79 -4.71 -11.91
N SER A 90 8.99 -3.56 -12.55
CA SER A 90 9.16 -3.48 -14.01
C SER A 90 10.13 -2.37 -14.42
N GLY A 91 10.29 -2.19 -15.72
CA GLY A 91 11.24 -1.25 -16.30
C GLY A 91 12.66 -1.79 -16.40
N THR A 92 13.55 -0.99 -16.99
CA THR A 92 14.97 -1.34 -17.12
C THR A 92 15.58 -1.40 -15.72
N ASP A 93 16.27 -2.49 -15.41
CA ASP A 93 16.89 -2.74 -14.09
C ASP A 93 15.89 -2.68 -12.90
N ASN A 94 14.59 -2.96 -13.16
CA ASN A 94 13.52 -2.92 -12.16
C ASN A 94 13.41 -1.54 -11.47
N GLU A 95 13.45 -0.47 -12.26
CA GLU A 95 13.35 0.90 -11.76
C GLU A 95 11.99 1.25 -11.17
N PHE A 96 10.93 0.51 -11.51
CA PHE A 96 9.59 0.71 -10.97
C PHE A 96 9.20 -0.43 -10.03
N LEU A 97 8.60 -0.06 -8.90
CA LEU A 97 7.94 -0.98 -7.97
C LEU A 97 6.45 -0.68 -7.97
N TYR A 98 5.65 -1.72 -8.15
CA TYR A 98 4.19 -1.66 -8.08
C TYR A 98 3.69 -2.45 -6.88
N MET A 99 2.72 -1.88 -6.17
CA MET A 99 2.12 -2.49 -4.99
C MET A 99 0.61 -2.30 -4.99
N ALA A 100 -0.13 -3.28 -4.43
CA ALA A 100 -1.50 -3.09 -3.99
C ALA A 100 -1.61 -3.41 -2.50
N ILE A 101 -2.16 -2.47 -1.73
CA ILE A 101 -2.28 -2.56 -0.28
C ILE A 101 -3.76 -2.45 0.11
N ILE A 102 -4.33 -3.52 0.67
CA ILE A 102 -5.69 -3.52 1.19
C ILE A 102 -5.70 -2.79 2.54
N LEU A 103 -6.57 -1.79 2.66
CA LEU A 103 -6.72 -0.96 3.86
C LEU A 103 -7.90 -1.39 4.73
N SER A 104 -9.00 -1.83 4.12
CA SER A 104 -10.21 -2.22 4.84
C SER A 104 -11.08 -3.17 4.03
N GLU A 105 -11.78 -4.06 4.73
CA GLU A 105 -12.93 -4.76 4.18
C GLU A 105 -14.14 -3.83 4.15
N GLY A 106 -14.90 -3.89 3.05
CA GLY A 106 -16.09 -3.10 2.78
C GLY A 106 -15.79 -1.73 2.19
N GLU A 107 -16.85 -1.10 1.68
CA GLU A 107 -16.76 0.25 1.11
C GLU A 107 -16.47 1.28 2.20
N ILE A 108 -15.40 2.05 2.00
CA ILE A 108 -14.99 3.16 2.88
C ILE A 108 -15.56 4.50 2.38
N GLU A 109 -15.58 5.49 3.26
CA GLU A 109 -16.02 6.83 2.89
C GLU A 109 -14.95 7.58 2.09
N ASP A 110 -13.69 7.53 2.57
CA ASP A 110 -12.63 8.37 2.00
C ASP A 110 -11.23 7.94 2.45
N ILE A 111 -10.20 8.32 1.69
CA ILE A 111 -8.80 8.32 2.10
C ILE A 111 -8.31 9.75 2.09
N THR A 112 -8.01 10.30 3.27
CA THR A 112 -7.71 11.73 3.40
C THR A 112 -6.23 12.06 3.29
N LYS A 113 -5.35 11.14 3.72
CA LYS A 113 -3.90 11.32 3.70
C LYS A 113 -3.19 10.00 3.46
N ILE A 114 -2.04 10.07 2.80
CA ILE A 114 -1.14 8.94 2.60
C ILE A 114 0.24 9.33 3.10
N PHE A 115 0.90 8.39 3.77
CA PHE A 115 2.25 8.52 4.29
C PHE A 115 3.13 7.43 3.69
N VAL A 116 4.33 7.79 3.29
CA VAL A 116 5.36 6.87 2.84
C VAL A 116 6.58 7.07 3.74
N ASN A 117 7.08 6.00 4.35
CA ASN A 117 8.17 6.06 5.33
C ASN A 117 7.92 7.15 6.40
N ASP A 118 6.67 7.20 6.92
CA ASP A 118 6.16 8.17 7.89
C ASP A 118 6.09 9.64 7.44
N ASN A 119 6.53 9.97 6.23
CA ASN A 119 6.35 11.30 5.65
C ASN A 119 4.98 11.40 4.97
N GLU A 120 4.22 12.46 5.26
CA GLU A 120 2.98 12.77 4.53
C GLU A 120 3.32 13.13 3.09
N VAL A 121 2.64 12.50 2.14
CA VAL A 121 2.84 12.76 0.70
C VAL A 121 1.80 13.74 0.21
N THR A 122 2.27 14.79 -0.47
CA THR A 122 1.41 15.77 -1.13
C THR A 122 1.22 15.38 -2.60
N PHE A 123 -0.04 15.26 -3.04
CA PHE A 123 -0.37 14.91 -4.43
C PHE A 123 -0.80 16.14 -5.25
N ASP A 124 -0.81 16.00 -6.57
CA ASP A 124 -1.19 17.02 -7.56
C ASP A 124 -2.70 17.30 -7.65
N GLY A 125 -3.46 16.81 -6.68
CA GLY A 125 -4.89 17.01 -6.52
C GLY A 125 -5.45 16.16 -5.39
N ASP A 126 -6.75 16.28 -5.16
CA ASP A 126 -7.43 15.54 -4.10
C ASP A 126 -7.35 14.03 -4.33
N ILE A 127 -7.13 13.27 -3.27
CA ILE A 127 -7.20 11.81 -3.28
C ILE A 127 -8.67 11.42 -3.53
N ALA A 128 -8.92 10.67 -4.59
CA ALA A 128 -10.28 10.29 -4.98
C ALA A 128 -10.34 8.86 -5.53
N ASP A 129 -11.50 8.21 -5.36
CA ASP A 129 -11.75 6.84 -5.84
C ASP A 129 -11.47 6.69 -7.34
N ASN A 130 -10.81 5.61 -7.72
CA ASN A 130 -10.42 5.27 -9.10
C ASN A 130 -9.67 6.40 -9.85
N THR A 131 -8.98 7.28 -9.14
CA THR A 131 -8.30 8.41 -9.74
C THR A 131 -6.81 8.35 -9.47
N GLN A 132 -6.00 8.32 -10.54
CA GLN A 132 -4.55 8.38 -10.40
C GLN A 132 -4.11 9.77 -9.97
N ARG A 133 -3.17 9.82 -9.02
CA ARG A 133 -2.50 11.05 -8.56
C ARG A 133 -1.00 10.83 -8.47
N SER A 134 -0.26 11.77 -8.97
CA SER A 134 1.19 11.83 -8.83
C SER A 134 1.58 12.79 -7.71
N VAL A 135 2.77 12.63 -7.17
CA VAL A 135 3.29 13.55 -6.17
C VAL A 135 3.40 14.96 -6.75
N ALA A 136 2.90 15.93 -5.99
CA ALA A 136 2.94 17.34 -6.38
C ALA A 136 4.37 17.90 -6.39
N SER A 137 4.63 18.88 -7.24
CA SER A 137 5.93 19.56 -7.31
C SER A 137 6.33 20.30 -6.03
N SER A 138 5.39 20.50 -5.12
CA SER A 138 5.63 21.08 -3.79
C SER A 138 6.12 20.09 -2.75
N ASP A 139 6.07 18.77 -3.04
CA ASP A 139 6.54 17.74 -2.11
C ASP A 139 8.06 17.65 -2.15
N ALA A 140 8.70 17.96 -1.02
CA ALA A 140 10.16 18.00 -0.95
C ALA A 140 10.81 16.61 -0.83
N ASN A 141 10.05 15.56 -0.49
CA ASN A 141 10.58 14.22 -0.23
C ASN A 141 10.51 13.32 -1.46
N TYR A 142 9.43 13.42 -2.24
CA TYR A 142 9.13 12.47 -3.30
C TYR A 142 8.91 13.09 -4.68
N PHE A 143 9.18 14.40 -4.80
CA PHE A 143 9.27 15.09 -6.10
C PHE A 143 10.72 15.48 -6.37
N LYS A 144 11.26 15.00 -7.48
CA LYS A 144 12.60 15.39 -7.94
C LYS A 144 12.48 16.59 -8.87
N ALA A 145 13.06 17.73 -8.45
CA ALA A 145 13.16 18.90 -9.32
C ALA A 145 14.08 18.59 -10.52
N PRO A 146 13.90 19.27 -11.66
CA PRO A 146 14.80 19.11 -12.80
C PRO A 146 16.20 19.57 -12.46
N ASP A 147 17.19 18.86 -12.98
CA ASP A 147 18.61 19.24 -12.95
C ASP A 147 19.17 19.26 -14.38
N ASP A 148 20.46 19.53 -14.55
CA ASP A 148 21.10 19.66 -15.87
C ASP A 148 20.99 18.39 -16.74
N ASP A 149 20.83 17.21 -16.10
CA ASP A 149 20.81 15.92 -16.77
C ASP A 149 19.42 15.22 -16.74
N SER A 150 18.44 15.78 -15.99
CA SER A 150 17.13 15.14 -15.81
C SER A 150 15.96 16.13 -15.79
N SER A 151 14.81 15.68 -16.26
CA SER A 151 13.54 16.41 -16.14
C SER A 151 12.93 16.25 -14.75
N ALA A 152 12.01 17.19 -14.41
CA ALA A 152 11.20 17.09 -13.19
C ALA A 152 10.43 15.77 -13.13
N GLU A 153 10.40 15.12 -11.97
CA GLU A 153 9.83 13.79 -11.85
C GLU A 153 9.12 13.55 -10.51
N SER A 154 7.92 12.98 -10.59
CA SER A 154 7.20 12.40 -9.45
C SER A 154 7.67 10.96 -9.21
N LEU A 155 8.13 10.68 -7.98
CA LEU A 155 8.63 9.36 -7.61
C LEU A 155 7.51 8.39 -7.17
N ILE A 156 6.30 8.89 -6.91
CA ILE A 156 5.17 8.09 -6.45
C ILE A 156 3.92 8.45 -7.24
N THR A 157 3.21 7.45 -7.72
CA THR A 157 1.85 7.57 -8.26
C THR A 157 0.95 6.62 -7.51
N ILE A 158 -0.26 7.09 -7.18
CA ILE A 158 -1.29 6.31 -6.48
C ILE A 158 -2.56 6.21 -7.31
N GLU A 159 -3.34 5.16 -7.05
CA GLU A 159 -4.72 5.01 -7.51
C GLU A 159 -5.54 4.35 -6.40
N PRO A 160 -6.30 5.15 -5.62
CA PRO A 160 -7.15 4.64 -4.55
C PRO A 160 -8.40 3.94 -5.09
N HIS A 161 -8.86 2.93 -4.38
CA HIS A 161 -10.09 2.19 -4.65
C HIS A 161 -10.86 2.03 -3.34
N TYR A 162 -12.08 2.53 -3.30
CA TYR A 162 -12.83 2.65 -2.04
C TYR A 162 -13.64 1.40 -1.66
N GLY A 163 -13.51 0.31 -2.40
CA GLY A 163 -14.14 -0.97 -2.04
C GLY A 163 -15.59 -1.11 -2.48
N THR A 164 -16.01 -0.42 -3.54
CA THR A 164 -17.38 -0.53 -4.07
C THR A 164 -17.63 -1.88 -4.74
N ASP A 165 -18.89 -2.34 -4.77
CA ASP A 165 -19.30 -3.58 -5.45
C ASP A 165 -19.12 -3.52 -6.98
N SER A 166 -19.11 -2.31 -7.55
CA SER A 166 -18.91 -2.06 -8.98
C SER A 166 -17.46 -1.77 -9.36
N GLN A 167 -16.54 -1.80 -8.39
CA GLN A 167 -15.13 -1.47 -8.56
C GLN A 167 -14.47 -2.20 -9.72
N SER A 168 -13.73 -1.48 -10.53
CA SER A 168 -12.87 -2.03 -11.60
C SER A 168 -11.48 -2.39 -11.08
N ALA A 169 -10.73 -3.14 -11.87
CA ALA A 169 -9.31 -3.36 -11.59
C ALA A 169 -8.52 -2.06 -11.79
N SER A 170 -7.46 -1.87 -11.00
CA SER A 170 -6.61 -0.67 -11.11
C SER A 170 -6.02 -0.52 -12.50
N SER A 171 -6.17 0.66 -13.06
CA SER A 171 -5.57 1.06 -14.33
C SER A 171 -4.06 1.29 -14.20
N LEU A 172 -3.59 1.71 -13.02
CA LEU A 172 -2.17 1.89 -12.71
C LEU A 172 -1.37 0.59 -12.79
N LEU A 173 -2.01 -0.55 -12.44
CA LEU A 173 -1.38 -1.87 -12.45
C LEU A 173 -1.64 -2.64 -13.76
N SER A 174 -2.50 -2.15 -14.65
CA SER A 174 -2.97 -2.89 -15.82
C SER A 174 -1.89 -3.20 -16.86
N GLY A 175 -0.75 -2.51 -16.80
CA GLY A 175 0.42 -2.77 -17.67
C GLY A 175 1.28 -3.96 -17.25
N LEU A 176 1.00 -4.57 -16.10
CA LEU A 176 1.76 -5.68 -15.53
C LEU A 176 1.17 -7.02 -15.95
N SER A 177 2.03 -8.00 -16.24
CA SER A 177 1.59 -9.32 -16.71
C SER A 177 0.78 -10.10 -15.68
N SER A 178 1.06 -9.88 -14.39
CA SER A 178 0.40 -10.56 -13.27
C SER A 178 -0.90 -9.88 -12.83
N TRP A 179 -1.22 -8.67 -13.34
CA TRP A 179 -2.44 -7.95 -12.99
C TRP A 179 -3.41 -7.90 -14.17
N THR A 180 -4.57 -8.53 -14.01
CA THR A 180 -5.59 -8.62 -15.07
C THR A 180 -6.85 -7.85 -14.69
N SER A 181 -7.76 -7.66 -15.64
CA SER A 181 -9.08 -7.06 -15.41
C SER A 181 -9.97 -7.82 -14.41
N ASN A 182 -9.57 -9.03 -14.00
CA ASN A 182 -10.25 -9.81 -12.98
C ASN A 182 -9.84 -9.43 -11.56
N HIS A 183 -8.69 -8.77 -11.35
CA HIS A 183 -8.20 -8.32 -10.06
C HIS A 183 -8.90 -7.04 -9.59
N ARG A 184 -10.22 -7.13 -9.43
CA ARG A 184 -11.07 -5.97 -9.10
C ARG A 184 -11.11 -5.68 -7.61
N LEU A 185 -10.81 -6.64 -6.75
CA LEU A 185 -10.84 -6.55 -5.29
C LEU A 185 -12.14 -5.91 -4.75
N ARG A 186 -13.30 -6.25 -5.36
CA ARG A 186 -14.61 -5.72 -4.98
C ARG A 186 -14.91 -5.98 -3.51
N GLY A 187 -15.48 -4.98 -2.82
CA GLY A 187 -15.73 -5.06 -1.40
C GLY A 187 -14.48 -4.89 -0.54
N LEU A 188 -13.33 -4.56 -1.14
CA LEU A 188 -12.08 -4.28 -0.44
C LEU A 188 -11.56 -2.90 -0.84
N ALA A 189 -11.41 -2.02 0.15
CA ALA A 189 -10.75 -0.73 -0.06
C ALA A 189 -9.23 -0.94 -0.10
N TYR A 190 -8.58 -0.47 -1.18
CA TYR A 190 -7.15 -0.61 -1.37
C TYR A 190 -6.53 0.60 -2.07
N ILE A 191 -5.23 0.69 -2.03
CA ILE A 191 -4.44 1.65 -2.82
C ILE A 191 -3.52 0.86 -3.74
N ALA A 192 -3.57 1.14 -5.04
CA ALA A 192 -2.53 0.78 -5.97
C ALA A 192 -1.46 1.87 -5.98
N LEU A 193 -0.20 1.47 -5.98
CA LEU A 193 0.94 2.38 -5.92
C LEU A 193 1.98 1.98 -6.96
N LYS A 194 2.61 3.01 -7.53
CA LYS A 194 3.80 2.89 -8.36
C LYS A 194 4.87 3.78 -7.77
N PHE A 195 6.04 3.21 -7.48
CA PHE A 195 7.23 3.92 -7.05
C PHE A 195 8.26 3.88 -8.16
N LYS A 196 8.92 5.01 -8.42
CA LYS A 196 10.13 5.04 -9.23
C LYS A 196 11.34 5.02 -8.31
N TRP A 197 12.28 4.11 -8.58
CA TRP A 197 13.50 4.00 -7.79
C TRP A 197 14.31 5.29 -7.82
N ASN A 198 14.59 5.82 -6.64
CA ASN A 198 15.53 6.90 -6.42
C ASN A 198 16.31 6.62 -5.13
N GLY A 199 17.64 6.54 -5.21
CA GLY A 199 18.48 6.15 -4.07
C GLY A 199 18.53 7.15 -2.92
N ASP A 200 18.12 8.39 -3.16
CA ASP A 200 18.06 9.42 -2.12
C ASP A 200 16.72 9.39 -1.37
N ALA A 201 15.63 9.00 -2.06
CA ALA A 201 14.29 8.92 -1.49
C ALA A 201 13.97 7.55 -0.85
N PHE A 202 14.52 6.45 -1.41
CA PHE A 202 14.18 5.09 -0.99
C PHE A 202 15.43 4.27 -0.66
N GLY A 203 15.71 4.10 0.63
CA GLY A 203 16.79 3.21 1.09
C GLY A 203 16.38 1.73 1.21
N SER A 204 15.07 1.45 1.26
CA SER A 204 14.48 0.13 1.45
C SER A 204 13.09 0.05 0.79
N LEU A 205 12.42 -1.10 0.94
CA LEU A 205 11.01 -1.22 0.56
C LEU A 205 10.17 -0.18 1.31
N PRO A 206 9.41 0.70 0.61
CA PRO A 206 8.66 1.75 1.28
C PRO A 206 7.53 1.20 2.14
N THR A 207 7.38 1.75 3.35
CA THR A 207 6.23 1.51 4.23
C THR A 207 5.16 2.55 3.93
N VAL A 208 3.93 2.10 3.70
CA VAL A 208 2.81 2.96 3.33
C VAL A 208 1.72 2.93 4.39
N ASN A 209 1.27 4.09 4.84
CA ASN A 209 0.16 4.26 5.75
C ASN A 209 -0.85 5.24 5.17
N ALA A 210 -2.13 5.05 5.48
CA ALA A 210 -3.19 5.96 5.06
C ALA A 210 -4.11 6.35 6.21
N ILE A 211 -4.60 7.60 6.22
CA ILE A 211 -5.72 7.98 7.07
C ILE A 211 -7.00 7.70 6.30
N VAL A 212 -7.75 6.74 6.80
CA VAL A 212 -8.98 6.21 6.20
C VAL A 212 -10.17 6.68 7.02
N LYS A 213 -11.17 7.26 6.35
CA LYS A 213 -12.54 7.35 6.87
C LYS A 213 -13.23 6.04 6.53
N GLY A 214 -13.44 5.23 7.55
CA GLY A 214 -13.74 3.81 7.44
C GLY A 214 -15.08 3.47 6.80
N ARG A 215 -15.50 2.23 7.03
CA ARG A 215 -16.64 1.60 6.39
C ARG A 215 -17.92 2.40 6.58
N LYS A 216 -18.63 2.62 5.48
CA LYS A 216 -19.99 3.17 5.48
C LYS A 216 -20.94 2.18 6.15
N VAL A 217 -21.74 2.67 7.09
CA VAL A 217 -22.72 1.85 7.81
C VAL A 217 -24.12 2.42 7.65
N TYR A 218 -25.10 1.53 7.52
CA TYR A 218 -26.49 1.91 7.47
C TYR A 218 -26.96 2.52 8.81
N ASN A 219 -27.68 3.64 8.74
CA ASN A 219 -28.30 4.26 9.91
C ASN A 219 -29.82 4.31 9.74
N PRO A 220 -30.57 3.39 10.38
CA PRO A 220 -32.02 3.31 10.22
C PRO A 220 -32.76 4.53 10.75
N ASN A 221 -32.10 5.35 11.58
CA ASN A 221 -32.74 6.53 12.19
C ASN A 221 -32.75 7.79 11.29
N LEU A 222 -32.04 7.75 10.13
CA LEU A 222 -31.94 8.90 9.25
C LEU A 222 -32.99 8.91 8.13
N ASP A 223 -33.30 7.78 7.51
CA ASP A 223 -34.24 7.73 6.38
C ASP A 223 -35.12 6.47 6.31
N GLY A 224 -34.88 5.48 7.15
CA GLY A 224 -35.62 4.22 7.13
C GLY A 224 -35.37 3.33 5.93
N THR A 225 -34.48 3.70 5.01
CA THR A 225 -34.13 2.91 3.83
C THR A 225 -32.81 2.19 4.01
N VAL A 226 -32.74 0.95 3.54
CA VAL A 226 -31.49 0.18 3.46
C VAL A 226 -30.83 0.51 2.14
N THR A 227 -30.17 1.64 2.07
CA THR A 227 -29.42 2.02 0.87
C THR A 227 -27.95 1.72 1.08
N GLY A 228 -27.41 0.78 0.33
CA GLY A 228 -25.97 0.53 0.26
C GLY A 228 -25.20 1.61 -0.49
N GLY A 229 -25.83 2.77 -0.74
CA GLY A 229 -25.29 3.85 -1.54
C GLY A 229 -25.08 5.15 -0.75
N SER A 230 -25.09 6.23 -1.46
CA SER A 230 -25.06 7.58 -0.92
C SER A 230 -26.29 7.86 -0.07
N GLY A 231 -26.20 8.32 1.11
CA GLY A 231 -27.34 8.80 1.90
C GLY A 231 -27.14 8.61 3.39
N SER A 232 -27.74 7.62 3.98
CA SER A 232 -27.90 7.47 5.42
C SER A 232 -26.72 6.82 6.12
N HIS A 233 -25.51 7.17 5.76
CA HIS A 233 -24.32 6.62 6.41
C HIS A 233 -23.85 7.51 7.56
N ARG A 234 -23.53 6.92 8.69
CA ARG A 234 -22.78 7.61 9.73
C ARG A 234 -21.32 7.73 9.31
N LYS A 235 -20.82 8.93 9.45
CA LYS A 235 -19.40 9.22 9.37
C LYS A 235 -18.69 8.81 10.65
#